data_68f72832306725d4738274b5efdee5c0
#
_entry.id   68f72832306725d4738274b5efdee5c0
#
_cell.length_a   1.000
_cell.length_b   1.000
_cell.length_c   1.000
_cell.angle_alpha   90.00
_cell.angle_beta   90.00
_cell.angle_gamma   90.00
#
_symmetry.space_group_name_H-M   'P 1'
#
loop_
_entity.id
_entity.type
_entity.pdbx_description
1 polymer ?
#
loop_
_entity_poly.entity_id
_entity_poly.type
_entity_poly.pdbx_seq_one_letter_code
_entity_poly.pdbx_strand_id
1 'polypeptide(L)'
;MTNEIINRVANSGLITIDLANYAPNIEVLELDLKQFLYDGLILKEKDFRASLKGFNFIDYENKTTAVFCSASCIIPMWAFMLVASHLKNATSEIYYGNKDSVFQKLFLNNIEGLNAFEFENKKVIVKGCGQIPVSESLYVAITKKLKNRVASLMFGEACSAVPVYKKKI
;
A
#
# COMPACT_ATOMS: atom_id res chain seq x y z
N MET A 1 -1.86 -37.88 -36.19
CA MET A 1 -0.95 -36.77 -35.85
C MET A 1 -1.59 -35.95 -34.75
N THR A 2 -1.21 -36.23 -33.51
CA THR A 2 -1.70 -35.51 -32.34
C THR A 2 -0.97 -34.16 -32.28
N ASN A 3 -1.70 -33.07 -32.56
CA ASN A 3 -1.19 -31.73 -32.30
C ASN A 3 -1.13 -31.54 -30.77
N GLU A 4 0.03 -31.81 -30.18
CA GLU A 4 0.29 -31.35 -28.81
C GLU A 4 0.28 -29.81 -28.82
N ILE A 5 -0.69 -29.26 -28.09
CA ILE A 5 -0.72 -27.81 -27.83
C ILE A 5 0.43 -27.51 -26.85
N ILE A 6 1.60 -27.20 -27.43
CA ILE A 6 2.77 -26.79 -26.64
C ILE A 6 2.43 -25.46 -25.98
N ASN A 7 2.29 -25.47 -24.66
CA ASN A 7 2.13 -24.21 -23.89
C ASN A 7 3.45 -23.41 -23.93
N ARG A 8 3.60 -22.58 -24.96
CA ARG A 8 4.80 -21.77 -25.19
C ARG A 8 5.11 -20.81 -24.05
N VAL A 9 4.12 -20.45 -23.22
CA VAL A 9 4.29 -19.57 -22.06
C VAL A 9 5.01 -20.32 -20.94
N ALA A 10 4.62 -21.57 -20.66
CA ALA A 10 5.27 -22.39 -19.63
C ALA A 10 6.75 -22.68 -19.95
N ASN A 11 7.07 -22.84 -21.26
CA ASN A 11 8.44 -23.15 -21.72
C ASN A 11 9.31 -21.89 -21.94
N SER A 12 8.77 -20.67 -21.84
CA SER A 12 9.50 -19.44 -22.18
C SER A 12 10.44 -18.94 -21.07
N GLY A 13 10.41 -19.52 -19.87
CA GLY A 13 11.11 -19.00 -18.68
C GLY A 13 10.62 -17.61 -18.25
N LEU A 14 9.40 -17.24 -18.66
CA LEU A 14 8.77 -16.00 -18.36
C LEU A 14 8.11 -16.07 -16.99
N ILE A 15 8.41 -15.11 -16.12
CA ILE A 15 7.80 -14.98 -14.78
C ILE A 15 6.77 -13.87 -14.83
N THR A 16 5.58 -14.16 -14.36
CA THR A 16 4.52 -13.15 -14.19
C THR A 16 4.46 -12.70 -12.74
N ILE A 17 4.56 -11.39 -12.53
CA ILE A 17 4.28 -10.72 -11.24
C ILE A 17 2.92 -10.06 -11.38
N ASP A 18 1.95 -10.56 -10.63
CA ASP A 18 0.67 -9.88 -10.46
C ASP A 18 0.75 -9.00 -9.21
N LEU A 19 0.72 -7.69 -9.41
CA LEU A 19 0.85 -6.74 -8.29
C LEU A 19 -0.28 -6.89 -7.28
N ALA A 20 -1.47 -7.28 -7.68
CA ALA A 20 -2.60 -7.49 -6.77
C ALA A 20 -2.30 -8.53 -5.67
N ASN A 21 -1.41 -9.48 -5.92
CA ASN A 21 -0.99 -10.49 -4.92
C ASN A 21 -0.16 -9.90 -3.78
N TYR A 22 0.31 -8.68 -3.91
CA TYR A 22 1.09 -7.97 -2.88
C TYR A 22 0.25 -6.94 -2.11
N ALA A 23 -1.04 -6.88 -2.40
CA ALA A 23 -1.95 -6.02 -1.65
C ALA A 23 -1.95 -6.37 -0.17
N PRO A 24 -2.01 -5.38 0.73
CA PRO A 24 -2.13 -5.62 2.16
C PRO A 24 -3.40 -6.43 2.47
N ASN A 25 -3.26 -7.56 3.14
CA ASN A 25 -4.39 -8.33 3.65
C ASN A 25 -4.72 -7.91 5.08
N ILE A 26 -5.11 -6.66 5.24
CA ILE A 26 -5.37 -6.04 6.54
C ILE A 26 -6.60 -5.14 6.47
N GLU A 27 -7.28 -5.01 7.59
CA GLU A 27 -8.29 -4.01 7.80
C GLU A 27 -7.63 -2.73 8.34
N VAL A 28 -7.92 -1.59 7.70
CA VAL A 28 -7.49 -0.28 8.16
C VAL A 28 -8.68 0.41 8.82
N LEU A 29 -8.57 0.71 10.11
CA LEU A 29 -9.56 1.51 10.85
C LEU A 29 -9.21 2.99 10.77
N GLU A 30 -10.21 3.83 10.69
CA GLU A 30 -10.05 5.28 10.66
C GLU A 30 -10.32 5.91 12.01
N LEU A 31 -9.42 6.79 12.46
CA LEU A 31 -9.65 7.68 13.57
C LEU A 31 -9.63 9.12 13.04
N ASP A 32 -10.83 9.66 12.82
CA ASP A 32 -11.00 11.03 12.35
C ASP A 32 -11.02 12.00 13.56
N LEU A 33 -10.06 12.93 13.56
CA LEU A 33 -9.94 13.93 14.64
C LEU A 33 -11.12 14.90 14.68
N LYS A 34 -11.91 15.00 13.62
CA LYS A 34 -13.11 15.85 13.58
C LYS A 34 -14.06 15.59 14.75
N GLN A 35 -14.18 14.33 15.19
CA GLN A 35 -15.02 13.94 16.31
C GLN A 35 -14.63 14.57 17.65
N PHE A 36 -13.40 15.05 17.78
CA PHE A 36 -12.86 15.68 19.00
C PHE A 36 -12.81 17.20 18.92
N LEU A 37 -13.31 17.78 17.81
CA LEU A 37 -13.32 19.22 17.60
C LEU A 37 -14.61 19.85 18.13
N TYR A 38 -14.48 21.05 18.68
CA TYR A 38 -15.63 21.87 19.02
C TYR A 38 -16.35 22.31 17.73
N ASP A 39 -17.66 22.08 17.64
CA ASP A 39 -18.47 22.29 16.43
C ASP A 39 -17.87 21.63 15.16
N GLY A 40 -17.05 20.59 15.32
CA GLY A 40 -16.41 19.90 14.21
C GLY A 40 -15.38 20.73 13.44
N LEU A 41 -14.98 21.90 13.94
CA LEU A 41 -14.12 22.85 13.23
C LEU A 41 -12.98 23.42 14.07
N ILE A 42 -13.12 23.51 15.40
CA ILE A 42 -12.18 24.21 16.27
C ILE A 42 -11.54 23.25 17.27
N LEU A 43 -10.22 23.15 17.27
CA LEU A 43 -9.50 22.41 18.28
C LEU A 43 -9.31 23.29 19.52
N LYS A 44 -10.05 22.98 20.60
CA LYS A 44 -9.84 23.56 21.93
C LYS A 44 -8.99 22.61 22.75
N GLU A 45 -7.75 22.97 23.07
CA GLU A 45 -6.76 22.05 23.65
C GLU A 45 -7.29 21.31 24.89
N LYS A 46 -7.90 22.02 25.85
CA LYS A 46 -8.41 21.43 27.09
C LYS A 46 -9.47 20.36 26.82
N ASP A 47 -10.41 20.66 25.93
CA ASP A 47 -11.52 19.78 25.59
C ASP A 47 -11.01 18.57 24.79
N PHE A 48 -10.09 18.80 23.84
CA PHE A 48 -9.45 17.76 23.04
C PHE A 48 -8.71 16.75 23.93
N ARG A 49 -7.92 17.23 24.90
CA ARG A 49 -7.22 16.36 25.86
C ARG A 49 -8.18 15.57 26.74
N ALA A 50 -9.26 16.21 27.21
CA ALA A 50 -10.28 15.55 28.02
C ALA A 50 -11.02 14.47 27.24
N SER A 51 -11.40 14.76 25.98
CA SER A 51 -12.07 13.82 25.08
C SER A 51 -11.20 12.60 24.79
N LEU A 52 -9.91 12.79 24.48
CA LEU A 52 -8.99 11.67 24.22
C LEU A 52 -8.77 10.81 25.48
N LYS A 53 -8.70 11.43 26.65
CA LYS A 53 -8.55 10.68 27.91
C LYS A 53 -9.77 9.80 28.22
N GLY A 54 -10.96 10.24 27.82
CA GLY A 54 -12.21 9.48 27.99
C GLY A 54 -12.55 8.56 26.81
N PHE A 55 -11.81 8.62 25.71
CA PHE A 55 -12.10 7.84 24.51
C PHE A 55 -11.69 6.38 24.70
N ASN A 56 -12.57 5.46 24.28
CA ASN A 56 -12.28 4.04 24.32
C ASN A 56 -11.55 3.60 23.07
N PHE A 57 -10.30 3.19 23.21
CA PHE A 57 -9.46 2.71 22.09
C PHE A 57 -9.54 1.18 21.87
N ILE A 58 -10.45 0.46 22.52
CA ILE A 58 -10.52 -1.00 22.46
C ILE A 58 -10.72 -1.52 21.01
N ASP A 59 -11.50 -0.80 20.21
CA ASP A 59 -11.77 -1.20 18.81
C ASP A 59 -10.53 -1.13 17.93
N TYR A 60 -9.51 -0.41 18.38
CA TYR A 60 -8.23 -0.24 17.68
C TYR A 60 -7.15 -1.24 18.13
N GLU A 61 -7.45 -2.12 19.08
CA GLU A 61 -6.49 -3.09 19.58
C GLU A 61 -5.99 -4.01 18.46
N ASN A 62 -4.66 -4.02 18.28
CA ASN A 62 -3.97 -4.81 17.26
C ASN A 62 -4.43 -4.53 15.81
N LYS A 63 -5.04 -3.36 15.56
CA LYS A 63 -5.50 -2.96 14.22
C LYS A 63 -4.57 -1.92 13.61
N THR A 64 -4.48 -1.93 12.28
CA THR A 64 -3.86 -0.83 11.55
C THR A 64 -4.77 0.38 11.59
N THR A 65 -4.26 1.51 12.09
CA THR A 65 -5.06 2.72 12.32
C THR A 65 -4.58 3.88 11.46
N ALA A 66 -5.49 4.43 10.69
CA ALA A 66 -5.33 5.64 9.90
C ALA A 66 -5.84 6.85 10.70
N VAL A 67 -4.96 7.80 11.01
CA VAL A 67 -5.29 9.02 11.76
C VAL A 67 -5.31 10.21 10.82
N PHE A 68 -6.42 10.92 10.77
CA PHE A 68 -6.59 12.09 9.90
C PHE A 68 -7.64 13.05 10.47
N CYS A 69 -7.88 14.14 9.78
CA CYS A 69 -8.99 15.04 10.07
C CYS A 69 -9.74 15.36 8.77
N SER A 70 -11.03 15.03 8.71
CA SER A 70 -11.90 15.34 7.58
C SER A 70 -12.43 16.77 7.59
N ALA A 71 -12.25 17.50 8.70
CA ALA A 71 -12.69 18.88 8.80
C ALA A 71 -11.75 19.82 8.04
N SER A 72 -12.32 20.84 7.37
CA SER A 72 -11.55 21.89 6.71
C SER A 72 -11.05 22.93 7.72
N CYS A 73 -10.13 22.51 8.59
CA CYS A 73 -9.55 23.34 9.65
C CYS A 73 -8.06 23.04 9.85
N ILE A 74 -7.36 23.94 10.54
CA ILE A 74 -5.95 23.74 10.88
C ILE A 74 -5.86 22.95 12.18
N ILE A 75 -5.27 21.75 12.09
CA ILE A 75 -4.96 20.93 13.26
C ILE A 75 -3.48 21.11 13.62
N PRO A 76 -3.15 21.56 14.83
CA PRO A 76 -1.77 21.65 15.28
C PRO A 76 -1.09 20.28 15.31
N MET A 77 0.19 20.22 14.94
CA MET A 77 0.94 18.95 14.85
C MET A 77 0.97 18.17 16.17
N TRP A 78 1.00 18.87 17.33
CA TRP A 78 0.96 18.22 18.63
C TRP A 78 -0.31 17.38 18.85
N ALA A 79 -1.44 17.72 18.21
CA ALA A 79 -2.68 16.97 18.33
C ALA A 79 -2.53 15.56 17.73
N PHE A 80 -1.93 15.43 16.57
CA PHE A 80 -1.61 14.13 15.98
C PHE A 80 -0.64 13.33 16.85
N MET A 81 0.36 13.99 17.44
CA MET A 81 1.30 13.34 18.35
C MET A 81 0.58 12.82 19.61
N LEU A 82 -0.34 13.61 20.16
CA LEU A 82 -1.11 13.21 21.33
C LEU A 82 -2.02 12.01 21.04
N VAL A 83 -2.73 12.03 19.91
CA VAL A 83 -3.56 10.90 19.45
C VAL A 83 -2.71 9.65 19.26
N ALA A 84 -1.58 9.75 18.57
CA ALA A 84 -0.66 8.63 18.39
C ALA A 84 -0.14 8.08 19.73
N SER A 85 0.12 8.95 20.72
CA SER A 85 0.54 8.55 22.06
C SER A 85 -0.55 7.72 22.78
N HIS A 86 -1.81 8.08 22.64
CA HIS A 86 -2.92 7.30 23.19
C HIS A 86 -3.11 5.98 22.45
N LEU A 87 -3.12 6.01 21.11
CA LEU A 87 -3.27 4.81 20.26
C LEU A 87 -2.16 3.79 20.49
N LYS A 88 -0.93 4.23 20.83
CA LYS A 88 0.22 3.35 21.05
C LYS A 88 -0.01 2.32 22.16
N ASN A 89 -0.94 2.57 23.06
CA ASN A 89 -1.35 1.61 24.09
C ASN A 89 -2.21 0.46 23.52
N ALA A 90 -2.89 0.69 22.40
CA ALA A 90 -3.76 -0.29 21.75
C ALA A 90 -3.09 -0.94 20.52
N THR A 91 -2.36 -0.16 19.71
CA THR A 91 -1.70 -0.67 18.51
C THR A 91 -0.35 0.01 18.24
N SER A 92 0.53 -0.70 17.54
CA SER A 92 1.78 -0.13 17.01
C SER A 92 1.65 0.36 15.56
N GLU A 93 0.61 -0.05 14.85
CA GLU A 93 0.40 0.20 13.42
C GLU A 93 -0.44 1.48 13.23
N ILE A 94 0.20 2.63 13.44
CA ILE A 94 -0.43 3.96 13.40
C ILE A 94 0.15 4.74 12.23
N TYR A 95 -0.72 5.21 11.35
CA TYR A 95 -0.33 5.94 10.13
C TYR A 95 -1.13 7.23 10.00
N TYR A 96 -0.49 8.27 9.45
CA TYR A 96 -1.19 9.48 9.04
C TYR A 96 -1.81 9.31 7.66
N GLY A 97 -3.06 9.73 7.53
CA GLY A 97 -3.86 9.70 6.32
C GLY A 97 -5.21 9.03 6.52
N ASN A 98 -6.05 9.05 5.49
CA ASN A 98 -7.28 8.27 5.43
C ASN A 98 -7.00 6.81 5.08
N LYS A 99 -8.01 5.96 5.17
CA LYS A 99 -7.94 4.52 4.90
C LYS A 99 -7.25 4.20 3.57
N ASP A 100 -7.65 4.90 2.50
CA ASP A 100 -7.13 4.62 1.15
C ASP A 100 -5.65 4.99 1.02
N SER A 101 -5.25 6.14 1.57
CA SER A 101 -3.85 6.59 1.53
C SER A 101 -2.94 5.67 2.36
N VAL A 102 -3.41 5.20 3.51
CA VAL A 102 -2.69 4.23 4.34
C VAL A 102 -2.59 2.88 3.63
N PHE A 103 -3.68 2.39 3.04
CA PHE A 103 -3.67 1.16 2.25
C PHE A 103 -2.65 1.24 1.10
N GLN A 104 -2.64 2.33 0.33
CA GLN A 104 -1.68 2.54 -0.76
C GLN A 104 -0.24 2.60 -0.27
N LYS A 105 0.01 3.24 0.88
CA LYS A 105 1.34 3.27 1.50
C LYS A 105 1.83 1.87 1.88
N LEU A 106 0.98 1.07 2.49
CA LEU A 106 1.32 -0.30 2.89
C LEU A 106 1.51 -1.21 1.68
N PHE A 107 0.71 -1.03 0.64
CA PHE A 107 0.89 -1.74 -0.61
C PHE A 107 2.24 -1.41 -1.25
N LEU A 108 2.61 -0.14 -1.28
CA LEU A 108 3.92 0.30 -1.77
C LEU A 108 5.06 -0.33 -0.97
N ASN A 109 4.94 -0.36 0.37
CA ASN A 109 5.93 -1.01 1.24
C ASN A 109 6.10 -2.50 0.90
N ASN A 110 5.00 -3.22 0.61
CA ASN A 110 5.05 -4.62 0.21
C ASN A 110 5.81 -4.81 -1.12
N ILE A 111 5.56 -3.94 -2.10
CA ILE A 111 6.30 -3.97 -3.38
C ILE A 111 7.78 -3.62 -3.16
N GLU A 112 8.08 -2.63 -2.34
CA GLU A 112 9.47 -2.25 -2.02
C GLU A 112 10.18 -3.32 -1.18
N GLY A 113 9.44 -4.11 -0.39
CA GLY A 113 9.95 -5.25 0.36
C GLY A 113 10.25 -6.50 -0.47
N LEU A 114 9.76 -6.58 -1.72
CA LEU A 114 9.94 -7.73 -2.60
C LEU A 114 11.43 -8.04 -2.83
N ASN A 115 11.81 -9.32 -2.75
CA ASN A 115 13.18 -9.74 -3.01
C ASN A 115 13.50 -9.76 -4.51
N ALA A 116 14.18 -8.72 -4.99
CA ALA A 116 14.51 -8.57 -6.41
C ALA A 116 15.54 -9.61 -6.93
N PHE A 117 16.31 -10.27 -6.06
CA PHE A 117 17.27 -11.30 -6.45
C PHE A 117 16.60 -12.55 -7.04
N GLU A 118 15.36 -12.84 -6.63
CA GLU A 118 14.58 -13.95 -7.17
C GLU A 118 14.30 -13.82 -8.68
N PHE A 119 14.39 -12.60 -9.21
CA PHE A 119 14.13 -12.27 -10.61
C PHE A 119 15.41 -12.00 -11.41
N GLU A 120 16.59 -12.26 -10.85
CA GLU A 120 17.85 -11.95 -11.49
C GLU A 120 18.02 -12.68 -12.81
N ASN A 121 18.34 -11.93 -13.88
CA ASN A 121 18.50 -12.38 -15.25
C ASN A 121 17.26 -13.09 -15.85
N LYS A 122 16.08 -12.95 -15.24
CA LYS A 122 14.84 -13.53 -15.72
C LYS A 122 14.07 -12.56 -16.62
N LYS A 123 13.19 -13.11 -17.45
CA LYS A 123 12.21 -12.34 -18.24
C LYS A 123 10.96 -12.18 -17.37
N VAL A 124 10.55 -10.94 -17.09
CA VAL A 124 9.45 -10.65 -16.16
C VAL A 124 8.36 -9.87 -16.88
N ILE A 125 7.12 -10.31 -16.66
CA ILE A 125 5.90 -9.55 -16.96
C ILE A 125 5.30 -9.05 -15.66
N VAL A 126 4.94 -7.77 -15.61
CA VAL A 126 4.19 -7.17 -14.51
C VAL A 126 2.78 -6.89 -14.99
N LYS A 127 1.81 -7.32 -14.21
CA LYS A 127 0.39 -7.02 -14.39
C LYS A 127 -0.24 -6.60 -13.06
N GLY A 128 -1.44 -6.06 -13.15
CA GLY A 128 -2.24 -5.67 -11.98
C GLY A 128 -3.69 -5.53 -12.45
N CYS A 129 -4.29 -6.68 -12.78
CA CYS A 129 -5.68 -6.75 -13.22
C CYS A 129 -6.48 -7.45 -12.12
N GLY A 130 -7.56 -6.82 -11.65
CA GLY A 130 -8.41 -7.43 -10.66
C GLY A 130 -9.31 -6.42 -9.93
N GLN A 131 -9.93 -6.88 -8.87
CA GLN A 131 -10.81 -6.06 -8.03
C GLN A 131 -10.04 -5.07 -7.14
N ILE A 132 -8.74 -5.33 -6.90
CA ILE A 132 -7.88 -4.45 -6.10
C ILE A 132 -7.28 -3.41 -7.01
N PRO A 133 -7.53 -2.11 -6.78
CA PRO A 133 -6.95 -1.05 -7.60
C PRO A 133 -5.45 -0.98 -7.41
N VAL A 134 -4.73 -1.10 -8.51
CA VAL A 134 -3.27 -0.99 -8.57
C VAL A 134 -2.92 0.38 -9.15
N SER A 135 -2.36 1.25 -8.31
CA SER A 135 -2.00 2.61 -8.69
C SER A 135 -0.70 2.67 -9.51
N GLU A 136 -0.52 3.76 -10.25
CA GLU A 136 0.68 4.03 -11.05
C GLU A 136 1.95 4.01 -10.22
N SER A 137 1.88 4.44 -8.96
CA SER A 137 3.03 4.43 -8.04
C SER A 137 3.61 3.03 -7.81
N LEU A 138 2.76 1.99 -7.81
CA LEU A 138 3.18 0.60 -7.64
C LEU A 138 3.93 0.09 -8.88
N TYR A 139 3.48 0.46 -10.08
CA TYR A 139 4.20 0.14 -11.32
C TYR A 139 5.55 0.84 -11.41
N VAL A 140 5.62 2.10 -10.97
CA VAL A 140 6.89 2.83 -10.88
C VAL A 140 7.84 2.16 -9.89
N ALA A 141 7.34 1.79 -8.71
CA ALA A 141 8.12 1.14 -7.66
C ALA A 141 8.69 -0.21 -8.10
N ILE A 142 7.85 -1.09 -8.66
CA ILE A 142 8.32 -2.41 -9.13
C ILE A 142 9.30 -2.28 -10.29
N THR A 143 9.09 -1.34 -11.21
CA THR A 143 10.00 -1.07 -12.32
C THR A 143 11.36 -0.61 -11.80
N LYS A 144 11.39 0.36 -10.89
CA LYS A 144 12.62 0.85 -10.24
C LYS A 144 13.39 -0.28 -9.55
N LYS A 145 12.66 -1.17 -8.88
CA LYS A 145 13.24 -2.29 -8.14
C LYS A 145 13.84 -3.36 -9.03
N LEU A 146 13.19 -3.69 -10.15
CA LEU A 146 13.55 -4.83 -10.98
C LEU A 146 14.49 -4.48 -12.16
N LYS A 147 14.45 -3.25 -12.70
CA LYS A 147 15.11 -2.85 -13.93
C LYS A 147 16.57 -3.32 -14.05
N ASN A 148 17.36 -3.20 -12.99
CA ASN A 148 18.78 -3.51 -13.01
C ASN A 148 19.09 -4.99 -12.72
N ARG A 149 18.07 -5.81 -12.46
CA ARG A 149 18.20 -7.22 -12.09
C ARG A 149 17.74 -8.15 -13.21
N VAL A 150 16.64 -7.81 -13.87
CA VAL A 150 15.99 -8.67 -14.87
C VAL A 150 16.65 -8.61 -16.23
N ALA A 151 16.52 -9.68 -17.02
CA ALA A 151 16.94 -9.68 -18.43
C ALA A 151 15.97 -8.86 -19.29
N SER A 152 14.67 -8.89 -18.98
CA SER A 152 13.66 -8.02 -19.59
C SER A 152 12.50 -7.79 -18.67
N LEU A 153 11.87 -6.63 -18.81
CA LEU A 153 10.66 -6.24 -18.10
C LEU A 153 9.59 -5.85 -19.11
N MET A 154 8.39 -6.37 -18.92
CA MET A 154 7.24 -6.15 -19.78
C MET A 154 6.01 -5.85 -18.93
N PHE A 155 5.03 -5.18 -19.51
CA PHE A 155 3.74 -4.89 -18.90
C PHE A 155 2.62 -5.63 -19.62
N GLY A 156 1.65 -6.18 -18.88
CA GLY A 156 0.42 -6.76 -19.40
C GLY A 156 0.34 -8.27 -19.32
N GLU A 157 -0.36 -8.89 -20.24
CA GLU A 157 -0.50 -10.35 -20.32
C GLU A 157 0.50 -10.94 -21.33
N ALA A 158 0.86 -12.22 -21.12
CA ALA A 158 1.89 -12.88 -21.95
C ALA A 158 1.59 -12.88 -23.46
N CYS A 159 0.30 -12.85 -23.83
CA CYS A 159 -0.14 -12.80 -25.24
C CYS A 159 -0.05 -11.40 -25.88
N SER A 160 0.00 -10.33 -25.07
CA SER A 160 -0.06 -8.93 -25.53
C SER A 160 0.85 -8.01 -24.72
N ALA A 161 2.00 -8.53 -24.29
CA ALA A 161 2.91 -7.80 -23.41
C ALA A 161 3.57 -6.62 -24.11
N VAL A 162 3.58 -5.46 -23.43
CA VAL A 162 4.29 -4.26 -23.86
C VAL A 162 5.70 -4.27 -23.28
N PRO A 163 6.77 -4.22 -24.10
CA PRO A 163 8.13 -4.15 -23.62
C PRO A 163 8.40 -2.82 -22.88
N VAL A 164 8.96 -2.88 -21.68
CA VAL A 164 9.36 -1.72 -20.86
C VAL A 164 10.89 -1.60 -20.83
N TYR A 165 11.57 -2.72 -20.65
CA TYR A 165 13.04 -2.75 -20.56
C TYR A 165 13.59 -4.07 -21.08
N LYS A 166 14.76 -4.01 -21.73
CA LYS A 166 15.56 -5.17 -22.12
C LYS A 166 17.04 -4.87 -21.84
N LYS A 167 17.70 -5.77 -21.13
CA LYS A 167 19.14 -5.68 -20.89
C LYS A 167 19.88 -5.78 -22.23
N LYS A 168 20.75 -4.83 -22.50
CA LYS A 168 21.69 -4.95 -23.65
C LYS A 168 22.72 -6.01 -23.30
N ILE A 169 22.89 -6.95 -24.17
CA ILE A 169 23.94 -7.98 -24.12
C ILE A 169 25.24 -7.33 -24.62
#